data_70b626c50f7d3ba7cb0a7b77efab74e4
#
_entry.id   70b626c50f7d3ba7cb0a7b77efab74e4
#
_cell.length_a   1.000
_cell.length_b   1.000
_cell.length_c   1.000
_cell.angle_alpha   90.00
_cell.angle_beta   90.00
_cell.angle_gamma   90.00
#
_symmetry.space_group_name_H-M   'P 1'
#
loop_
_entity.id
_entity.type
_entity.pdbx_description
1 polymer ?
#
loop_
_entity_poly.entity_id
_entity_poly.type
_entity_poly.pdbx_seq_one_letter_code
_entity_poly.pdbx_strand_id
1 'polypeptide(L)'
;GLVGSEMCIRDSMWTVPMFANPTGITFSQQTAEALAVMETGAPDFRIVWDNAYAVHTLTGEFPEIINILDVAEKAGNPNRFWAMSSTSKITFAGAGLAFFASSTENLEWYKKIANVRGIGPNKVNQLAHLQYLKDAEGVRELMRKHAGSLGPKFTRVVEILQRRLGEANVAEWTVPEGGYFISVNLLDGTASRVVELAKKAGVALTAAGSTYPLKQDPNDRNLRLAPSMPTIEQLEIAMEGFATCVLYAAIERVEHAAGQR
;
A
#
# COMPACT_ATOMS: atom_id res chain seq x y z
N GLY A 1 12.80 -20.08 -3.53
CA GLY A 1 13.89 -19.16 -3.76
C GLY A 1 14.75 -19.67 -4.90
N LEU A 2 15.05 -18.80 -5.83
CA LEU A 2 15.87 -19.12 -6.98
C LEU A 2 17.35 -19.16 -6.60
N VAL A 3 18.09 -20.14 -7.07
CA VAL A 3 19.50 -20.36 -6.78
C VAL A 3 20.23 -20.55 -8.10
N GLY A 4 21.23 -19.74 -8.37
CA GLY A 4 22.04 -19.77 -9.60
C GLY A 4 21.77 -18.59 -10.51
N SER A 5 22.69 -18.30 -11.42
CA SER A 5 22.63 -17.16 -12.34
C SER A 5 21.48 -17.28 -13.35
N GLU A 6 21.18 -18.49 -13.80
CA GLU A 6 20.09 -18.80 -14.72
C GLU A 6 18.72 -18.63 -14.07
N MET A 7 18.67 -18.70 -12.74
CA MET A 7 17.47 -18.57 -11.93
C MET A 7 17.25 -17.15 -11.41
N CYS A 8 18.05 -16.18 -11.80
CA CYS A 8 17.78 -14.76 -11.57
C CYS A 8 16.71 -14.18 -12.52
N ILE A 9 16.17 -14.99 -13.46
CA ILE A 9 15.04 -14.58 -14.29
C ILE A 9 13.80 -14.54 -13.40
N ARG A 10 13.22 -13.35 -13.27
CA ARG A 10 11.96 -13.15 -12.58
C ARG A 10 10.82 -13.43 -13.53
N ASP A 11 9.86 -14.22 -13.11
CA ASP A 11 8.67 -14.62 -13.87
C ASP A 11 7.43 -13.82 -13.52
N SER A 12 7.50 -13.04 -12.45
CA SER A 12 6.37 -12.28 -11.94
C SER A 12 6.78 -11.02 -11.18
N MET A 13 5.85 -10.06 -11.17
CA MET A 13 5.95 -8.82 -10.42
C MET A 13 4.61 -8.54 -9.73
N TRP A 14 4.65 -8.18 -8.45
CA TRP A 14 3.46 -7.74 -7.73
C TRP A 14 3.42 -6.22 -7.64
N THR A 15 2.30 -5.62 -8.04
CA THR A 15 2.09 -4.17 -7.99
C THR A 15 0.79 -3.83 -7.27
N VAL A 16 0.78 -2.69 -6.58
CA VAL A 16 -0.42 -2.08 -6.00
C VAL A 16 -0.58 -0.72 -6.68
N PRO A 17 -1.40 -0.62 -7.75
CA PRO A 17 -1.39 0.54 -8.64
C PRO A 17 -2.06 1.79 -8.08
N MET A 18 -2.92 1.64 -7.06
CA MET A 18 -3.64 2.77 -6.46
C MET A 18 -3.41 2.81 -4.96
N PHE A 19 -3.05 3.99 -4.45
CA PHE A 19 -2.83 4.24 -3.03
C PHE A 19 -1.94 3.18 -2.37
N ALA A 20 -0.83 2.87 -3.02
CA ALA A 20 0.03 1.74 -2.72
C ALA A 20 0.45 1.67 -1.24
N ASN A 21 0.48 0.48 -0.69
CA ASN A 21 1.09 0.20 0.60
C ASN A 21 2.60 -0.05 0.42
N PRO A 22 3.51 0.71 1.03
CA PRO A 22 3.30 1.71 2.10
C PRO A 22 3.18 3.16 1.62
N THR A 23 3.44 3.46 0.34
CA THR A 23 3.77 4.79 -0.15
C THR A 23 2.57 5.72 -0.35
N GLY A 24 1.36 5.18 -0.50
CA GLY A 24 0.18 5.96 -0.88
C GLY A 24 0.17 6.44 -2.34
N ILE A 25 1.16 6.04 -3.14
CA ILE A 25 1.30 6.47 -4.55
C ILE A 25 0.29 5.76 -5.44
N THR A 26 -0.23 6.48 -6.43
CA THR A 26 -1.05 5.95 -7.51
C THR A 26 -0.26 5.98 -8.82
N PHE A 27 -0.31 4.90 -9.59
CA PHE A 27 0.35 4.80 -10.88
C PHE A 27 -0.33 5.71 -11.91
N SER A 28 0.48 6.35 -12.76
CA SER A 28 -0.02 7.08 -13.91
C SER A 28 -0.38 6.14 -15.06
N GLN A 29 -1.17 6.62 -16.02
CA GLN A 29 -1.45 5.92 -17.27
C GLN A 29 -0.16 5.56 -17.99
N GLN A 30 0.81 6.48 -18.04
CA GLN A 30 2.12 6.24 -18.63
C GLN A 30 2.89 5.10 -17.96
N THR A 31 2.83 4.99 -16.63
CA THR A 31 3.44 3.87 -15.89
C THR A 31 2.79 2.55 -16.27
N ALA A 32 1.47 2.50 -16.38
CA ALA A 32 0.73 1.30 -16.78
C ALA A 32 1.11 0.86 -18.20
N GLU A 33 1.20 1.80 -19.13
CA GLU A 33 1.61 1.57 -20.51
C GLU A 33 3.07 1.06 -20.60
N ALA A 34 3.99 1.67 -19.86
CA ALA A 34 5.38 1.22 -19.79
C ALA A 34 5.49 -0.22 -19.26
N LEU A 35 4.71 -0.59 -18.23
CA LEU A 35 4.67 -1.96 -17.71
C LEU A 35 4.09 -2.95 -18.73
N ALA A 36 3.12 -2.52 -19.52
CA ALA A 36 2.50 -3.37 -20.53
C ALA A 36 3.47 -3.75 -21.69
N VAL A 37 4.34 -2.83 -22.08
CA VAL A 37 5.34 -3.06 -23.15
C VAL A 37 6.70 -3.49 -22.64
N MET A 38 6.91 -3.55 -21.32
CA MET A 38 8.19 -3.87 -20.70
C MET A 38 8.76 -5.20 -21.24
N GLU A 39 9.99 -5.20 -21.70
CA GLU A 39 10.73 -6.40 -22.06
C GLU A 39 11.04 -7.23 -20.82
N THR A 40 10.89 -8.55 -20.91
CA THR A 40 11.06 -9.48 -19.79
C THR A 40 11.89 -10.69 -20.21
N GLY A 41 12.71 -11.18 -19.29
CA GLY A 41 13.53 -12.38 -19.52
C GLY A 41 12.70 -13.68 -19.55
N ALA A 42 11.56 -13.71 -18.89
CA ALA A 42 10.64 -14.86 -18.91
C ALA A 42 9.53 -14.61 -19.95
N PRO A 43 9.29 -15.54 -20.88
CA PRO A 43 8.27 -15.37 -21.93
C PRO A 43 6.85 -15.37 -21.38
N ASP A 44 6.65 -15.98 -20.22
CA ASP A 44 5.38 -16.08 -19.51
C ASP A 44 5.30 -15.13 -18.30
N PHE A 45 6.07 -14.07 -18.29
CA PHE A 45 6.08 -13.07 -17.22
C PHE A 45 4.70 -12.46 -16.99
N ARG A 46 4.29 -12.40 -15.71
CA ARG A 46 3.00 -11.84 -15.29
C ARG A 46 3.17 -10.73 -14.27
N ILE A 47 2.31 -9.75 -14.38
CA ILE A 47 2.19 -8.66 -13.41
C ILE A 47 0.87 -8.82 -12.64
N VAL A 48 0.95 -9.00 -11.34
CA VAL A 48 -0.21 -8.93 -10.45
C VAL A 48 -0.53 -7.45 -10.26
N TRP A 49 -1.72 -7.06 -10.73
CA TRP A 49 -2.28 -5.72 -10.62
C TRP A 49 -3.30 -5.70 -9.48
N ASP A 50 -2.80 -5.54 -8.24
CA ASP A 50 -3.59 -5.66 -7.02
C ASP A 50 -4.28 -4.33 -6.68
N ASN A 51 -5.52 -4.20 -7.09
CA ASN A 51 -6.38 -3.05 -6.85
C ASN A 51 -7.07 -3.09 -5.46
N ALA A 52 -6.33 -3.46 -4.42
CA ALA A 52 -6.85 -3.57 -3.06
C ALA A 52 -7.40 -2.24 -2.50
N TYR A 53 -6.97 -1.11 -3.06
CA TYR A 53 -7.31 0.24 -2.58
C TYR A 53 -8.04 1.11 -3.62
N ALA A 54 -8.53 0.54 -4.72
CA ALA A 54 -9.07 1.27 -5.87
C ALA A 54 -10.12 2.35 -5.53
N VAL A 55 -10.87 2.18 -4.44
CA VAL A 55 -11.94 3.09 -4.01
C VAL A 55 -11.70 3.72 -2.62
N HIS A 56 -10.48 3.59 -2.08
CA HIS A 56 -10.14 4.04 -0.73
C HIS A 56 -9.64 5.48 -0.71
N THR A 57 -10.47 6.41 -1.19
CA THR A 57 -10.19 7.84 -1.14
C THR A 57 -10.19 8.38 0.30
N LEU A 58 -9.36 9.38 0.57
CA LEU A 58 -9.38 10.19 1.80
C LEU A 58 -10.06 11.55 1.58
N THR A 59 -10.23 11.96 0.32
CA THR A 59 -10.82 13.25 -0.06
C THR A 59 -12.32 13.17 -0.35
N GLY A 60 -12.84 11.96 -0.60
CA GLY A 60 -14.20 11.73 -1.09
C GLY A 60 -14.31 11.74 -2.62
N GLU A 61 -13.25 12.17 -3.32
CA GLU A 61 -13.15 12.12 -4.78
C GLU A 61 -12.54 10.78 -5.22
N PHE A 62 -13.02 10.22 -6.32
CA PHE A 62 -12.55 8.96 -6.85
C PHE A 62 -11.71 9.19 -8.10
N PRO A 63 -10.41 8.85 -8.08
CA PRO A 63 -9.60 8.92 -9.28
C PRO A 63 -10.07 7.91 -10.33
N GLU A 64 -9.77 8.19 -11.58
CA GLU A 64 -10.05 7.27 -12.68
C GLU A 64 -9.26 5.98 -12.51
N ILE A 65 -9.95 4.84 -12.65
CA ILE A 65 -9.33 3.52 -12.56
C ILE A 65 -8.83 3.12 -13.95
N ILE A 66 -7.53 2.89 -14.06
CA ILE A 66 -6.91 2.41 -15.31
C ILE A 66 -7.44 1.00 -15.63
N ASN A 67 -8.06 0.84 -16.80
CA ASN A 67 -8.39 -0.48 -17.33
C ASN A 67 -7.12 -1.15 -17.87
N ILE A 68 -6.41 -1.83 -16.99
CA ILE A 68 -5.10 -2.43 -17.32
C ILE A 68 -5.18 -3.53 -18.36
N LEU A 69 -6.35 -4.19 -18.50
CA LEU A 69 -6.52 -5.24 -19.50
C LEU A 69 -6.61 -4.63 -20.91
N ASP A 70 -7.30 -3.50 -21.07
CA ASP A 70 -7.32 -2.75 -22.34
C ASP A 70 -5.93 -2.21 -22.69
N VAL A 71 -5.17 -1.74 -21.70
CA VAL A 71 -3.79 -1.29 -21.90
C VAL A 71 -2.91 -2.45 -22.39
N ALA A 72 -3.04 -3.63 -21.77
CA ALA A 72 -2.31 -4.82 -22.17
C ALA A 72 -2.65 -5.28 -23.58
N GLU A 73 -3.92 -5.27 -23.95
CA GLU A 73 -4.38 -5.64 -25.28
C GLU A 73 -3.82 -4.69 -26.35
N LYS A 74 -3.92 -3.38 -26.14
CA LYS A 74 -3.35 -2.34 -27.04
C LYS A 74 -1.84 -2.46 -27.18
N ALA A 75 -1.15 -2.91 -26.14
CA ALA A 75 0.29 -3.14 -26.13
C ALA A 75 0.71 -4.46 -26.82
N GLY A 76 -0.25 -5.28 -27.28
CA GLY A 76 0.03 -6.59 -27.88
C GLY A 76 0.43 -7.68 -26.86
N ASN A 77 0.25 -7.44 -25.59
CA ASN A 77 0.60 -8.34 -24.48
C ASN A 77 -0.63 -8.69 -23.61
N PRO A 78 -1.73 -9.26 -24.17
CA PRO A 78 -3.00 -9.46 -23.45
C PRO A 78 -2.87 -10.33 -22.21
N ASN A 79 -1.88 -11.21 -22.15
CA ASN A 79 -1.63 -12.12 -21.03
C ASN A 79 -0.76 -11.52 -19.92
N ARG A 80 -0.30 -10.26 -20.05
CA ARG A 80 0.66 -9.62 -19.14
C ARG A 80 0.13 -9.47 -17.71
N PHE A 81 -1.16 -9.20 -17.52
CA PHE A 81 -1.68 -8.82 -16.23
C PHE A 81 -2.70 -9.79 -15.64
N TRP A 82 -2.59 -9.97 -14.34
CA TRP A 82 -3.59 -10.56 -13.45
C TRP A 82 -4.18 -9.45 -12.58
N ALA A 83 -5.36 -8.94 -12.96
CA ALA A 83 -6.04 -7.90 -12.21
C ALA A 83 -6.82 -8.50 -11.05
N MET A 84 -6.55 -8.01 -9.85
CA MET A 84 -7.19 -8.46 -8.62
C MET A 84 -7.82 -7.30 -7.86
N SER A 85 -8.91 -7.58 -7.17
CA SER A 85 -9.56 -6.64 -6.25
C SER A 85 -10.29 -7.38 -5.15
N SER A 86 -10.66 -6.70 -4.06
CA SER A 86 -11.45 -7.29 -2.99
C SER A 86 -12.27 -6.27 -2.22
N THR A 87 -13.31 -6.76 -1.52
CA THR A 87 -14.09 -5.97 -0.56
C THR A 87 -13.56 -6.06 0.87
N SER A 88 -12.42 -6.73 1.07
CA SER A 88 -11.89 -7.03 2.42
C SER A 88 -11.63 -5.78 3.28
N LYS A 89 -11.34 -4.65 2.65
CA LYS A 89 -11.13 -3.35 3.31
C LYS A 89 -12.30 -2.36 3.10
N ILE A 90 -13.34 -2.79 2.40
CA ILE A 90 -14.57 -2.02 2.15
C ILE A 90 -15.64 -2.38 3.18
N THR A 91 -15.82 -3.69 3.44
CA THR A 91 -16.82 -4.23 4.37
C THR A 91 -16.14 -4.84 5.61
N PHE A 92 -16.23 -6.16 5.79
CA PHE A 92 -15.69 -6.86 6.96
C PHE A 92 -14.47 -7.70 6.59
N ALA A 93 -13.42 -7.57 7.37
CA ALA A 93 -12.29 -8.47 7.30
C ALA A 93 -12.74 -9.94 7.55
N GLY A 94 -12.27 -10.87 6.72
CA GLY A 94 -12.67 -12.28 6.80
C GLY A 94 -13.98 -12.63 6.09
N ALA A 95 -14.83 -11.64 5.77
CA ALA A 95 -16.05 -11.83 4.98
C ALA A 95 -15.96 -11.18 3.59
N GLY A 96 -14.78 -10.70 3.18
CA GLY A 96 -14.59 -10.04 1.90
C GLY A 96 -14.80 -10.96 0.70
N LEU A 97 -15.22 -10.36 -0.42
CA LEU A 97 -15.22 -10.99 -1.74
C LEU A 97 -13.92 -10.61 -2.43
N ALA A 98 -13.38 -11.55 -3.22
CA ALA A 98 -12.23 -11.29 -4.09
C ALA A 98 -12.65 -11.45 -5.55
N PHE A 99 -12.05 -10.64 -6.40
CA PHE A 99 -12.28 -10.62 -7.84
C PHE A 99 -10.96 -10.84 -8.56
N PHE A 100 -11.02 -11.63 -9.63
CA PHE A 100 -9.90 -11.88 -10.53
C PHE A 100 -10.33 -11.67 -11.96
N ALA A 101 -9.59 -10.87 -12.70
CA ALA A 101 -9.81 -10.61 -14.12
C ALA A 101 -8.48 -10.72 -14.87
N SER A 102 -8.52 -11.27 -16.08
CA SER A 102 -7.36 -11.41 -16.95
C SER A 102 -7.81 -11.74 -18.37
N SER A 103 -6.85 -11.98 -19.29
CA SER A 103 -7.14 -12.53 -20.61
C SER A 103 -7.87 -13.87 -20.52
N THR A 104 -8.56 -14.26 -21.61
CA THR A 104 -9.24 -15.55 -21.69
C THR A 104 -8.27 -16.72 -21.45
N GLU A 105 -7.06 -16.66 -22.02
CA GLU A 105 -6.04 -17.69 -21.85
C GLU A 105 -5.61 -17.85 -20.38
N ASN A 106 -5.33 -16.76 -19.69
CA ASN A 106 -5.00 -16.78 -18.26
C ASN A 106 -6.18 -17.31 -17.41
N LEU A 107 -7.42 -16.96 -17.76
CA LEU A 107 -8.61 -17.45 -17.06
C LEU A 107 -8.80 -18.96 -17.26
N GLU A 108 -8.58 -19.48 -18.47
CA GLU A 108 -8.65 -20.93 -18.73
C GLU A 108 -7.54 -21.68 -17.96
N TRP A 109 -6.33 -21.13 -17.90
CA TRP A 109 -5.27 -21.70 -17.06
C TRP A 109 -5.68 -21.70 -15.57
N TYR A 110 -6.19 -20.57 -15.05
CA TYR A 110 -6.60 -20.44 -13.66
C TYR A 110 -7.74 -21.42 -13.30
N LYS A 111 -8.74 -21.57 -14.17
CA LYS A 111 -9.88 -22.49 -13.95
C LYS A 111 -9.44 -23.93 -13.72
N LYS A 112 -8.40 -24.40 -14.42
CA LYS A 112 -7.85 -25.75 -14.24
C LYS A 112 -7.37 -25.96 -12.80
N ILE A 113 -6.75 -24.95 -12.19
CA ILE A 113 -6.26 -25.00 -10.82
C ILE A 113 -7.41 -24.76 -9.82
N ALA A 114 -8.25 -23.76 -10.08
CA ALA A 114 -9.33 -23.37 -9.19
C ALA A 114 -10.37 -24.48 -8.98
N ASN A 115 -10.62 -25.29 -9.99
CA ASN A 115 -11.56 -26.41 -9.92
C ASN A 115 -11.18 -27.50 -8.88
N VAL A 116 -9.89 -27.57 -8.51
CA VAL A 116 -9.42 -28.51 -7.48
C VAL A 116 -9.59 -27.95 -6.07
N ARG A 117 -9.70 -26.60 -5.94
CA ARG A 117 -9.78 -25.92 -4.65
C ARG A 117 -11.14 -26.02 -3.98
N GLY A 118 -12.22 -26.07 -4.76
CA GLY A 118 -13.59 -26.10 -4.24
C GLY A 118 -14.64 -25.94 -5.34
N ILE A 119 -15.89 -26.29 -5.00
CA ILE A 119 -17.02 -26.28 -5.94
C ILE A 119 -17.41 -24.84 -6.35
N GLY A 120 -17.21 -23.86 -5.45
CA GLY A 120 -17.52 -22.48 -5.75
C GLY A 120 -17.41 -21.56 -4.52
N PRO A 121 -17.52 -20.24 -4.73
CA PRO A 121 -17.45 -19.26 -3.67
C PRO A 121 -18.71 -19.28 -2.79
N ASN A 122 -18.60 -18.67 -1.59
CA ASN A 122 -19.70 -18.53 -0.65
C ASN A 122 -20.79 -17.61 -1.21
N LYS A 123 -21.88 -18.18 -1.72
CA LYS A 123 -23.00 -17.45 -2.34
C LYS A 123 -23.82 -16.64 -1.34
N VAL A 124 -23.91 -17.09 -0.08
CA VAL A 124 -24.60 -16.33 0.98
C VAL A 124 -23.87 -15.01 1.23
N ASN A 125 -22.54 -15.07 1.31
CA ASN A 125 -21.73 -13.88 1.47
C ASN A 125 -21.81 -12.94 0.24
N GLN A 126 -21.86 -13.48 -0.97
CA GLN A 126 -22.09 -12.67 -2.17
C GLN A 126 -23.44 -11.95 -2.14
N LEU A 127 -24.51 -12.66 -1.73
CA LEU A 127 -25.84 -12.07 -1.60
C LEU A 127 -25.87 -10.97 -0.52
N ALA A 128 -25.22 -11.20 0.63
CA ALA A 128 -25.11 -10.20 1.69
C ALA A 128 -24.42 -8.91 1.19
N HIS A 129 -23.33 -9.04 0.44
CA HIS A 129 -22.66 -7.89 -0.18
C HIS A 129 -23.54 -7.19 -1.20
N LEU A 130 -24.25 -7.95 -2.05
CA LEU A 130 -25.16 -7.37 -3.02
C LEU A 130 -26.31 -6.59 -2.35
N GLN A 131 -26.90 -7.14 -1.31
CA GLN A 131 -27.96 -6.46 -0.56
C GLN A 131 -27.49 -5.21 0.18
N TYR A 132 -26.28 -5.24 0.72
CA TYR A 132 -25.69 -4.13 1.48
C TYR A 132 -25.20 -3.01 0.57
N LEU A 133 -24.40 -3.35 -0.44
CA LEU A 133 -23.76 -2.38 -1.33
C LEU A 133 -24.68 -1.98 -2.50
N LYS A 134 -25.59 -2.87 -2.92
CA LYS A 134 -26.53 -2.73 -4.03
C LYS A 134 -25.83 -2.63 -5.39
N ASP A 135 -25.10 -1.54 -5.64
CA ASP A 135 -24.45 -1.21 -6.90
C ASP A 135 -23.13 -0.45 -6.66
N ALA A 136 -22.54 0.04 -7.74
CA ALA A 136 -21.29 0.79 -7.69
C ALA A 136 -21.43 2.12 -6.92
N GLU A 137 -22.59 2.76 -6.95
CA GLU A 137 -22.81 4.00 -6.20
C GLU A 137 -22.92 3.71 -4.70
N GLY A 138 -23.56 2.62 -4.30
CA GLY A 138 -23.58 2.19 -2.90
C GLY A 138 -22.19 1.92 -2.34
N VAL A 139 -21.26 1.38 -3.17
CA VAL A 139 -19.84 1.28 -2.79
C VAL A 139 -19.24 2.67 -2.59
N ARG A 140 -19.44 3.60 -3.53
CA ARG A 140 -18.90 4.97 -3.45
C ARG A 140 -19.43 5.72 -2.22
N GLU A 141 -20.73 5.62 -1.94
CA GLU A 141 -21.34 6.21 -0.74
C GLU A 141 -20.71 5.70 0.55
N LEU A 142 -20.49 4.38 0.66
CA LEU A 142 -19.83 3.79 1.80
C LEU A 142 -18.40 4.32 1.93
N MET A 143 -17.66 4.39 0.83
CA MET A 143 -16.28 4.87 0.84
C MET A 143 -16.17 6.37 1.13
N ARG A 144 -17.14 7.20 0.74
CA ARG A 144 -17.22 8.61 1.19
C ARG A 144 -17.41 8.72 2.70
N LYS A 145 -18.20 7.83 3.31
CA LYS A 145 -18.33 7.78 4.78
C LYS A 145 -17.01 7.39 5.44
N HIS A 146 -16.28 6.43 4.87
CA HIS A 146 -14.93 6.09 5.33
C HIS A 146 -13.98 7.29 5.19
N ALA A 147 -14.00 7.99 4.06
CA ALA A 147 -13.20 9.19 3.83
C ALA A 147 -13.49 10.28 4.87
N GLY A 148 -14.77 10.52 5.18
CA GLY A 148 -15.18 11.49 6.21
C GLY A 148 -14.65 11.16 7.61
N SER A 149 -14.44 9.87 7.91
CA SER A 149 -13.85 9.41 9.17
C SER A 149 -12.31 9.41 9.16
N LEU A 150 -11.70 9.04 8.03
CA LEU A 150 -10.25 8.85 7.93
C LEU A 150 -9.52 10.12 7.48
N GLY A 151 -10.07 10.87 6.54
CA GLY A 151 -9.45 12.08 5.98
C GLY A 151 -8.93 13.05 7.05
N PRO A 152 -9.75 13.46 8.04
CA PRO A 152 -9.32 14.35 9.12
C PRO A 152 -8.13 13.81 9.91
N LYS A 153 -8.06 12.49 10.12
CA LYS A 153 -6.94 11.84 10.83
C LYS A 153 -5.64 11.95 10.04
N PHE A 154 -5.69 11.70 8.73
CA PHE A 154 -4.52 11.82 7.85
C PHE A 154 -4.05 13.27 7.73
N THR A 155 -4.98 14.20 7.54
CA THR A 155 -4.67 15.64 7.53
C THR A 155 -3.96 16.04 8.82
N ARG A 156 -4.48 15.62 9.98
CA ARG A 156 -3.90 15.97 11.26
C ARG A 156 -2.49 15.41 11.45
N VAL A 157 -2.24 14.16 11.01
CA VAL A 157 -0.89 13.59 11.06
C VAL A 157 0.08 14.38 10.20
N VAL A 158 -0.29 14.71 8.95
CA VAL A 158 0.57 15.50 8.04
C VAL A 158 0.84 16.90 8.59
N GLU A 159 -0.16 17.58 9.16
CA GLU A 159 0.02 18.87 9.82
C GLU A 159 1.05 18.82 10.96
N ILE A 160 0.99 17.78 11.80
CA ILE A 160 1.94 17.62 12.91
C ILE A 160 3.34 17.33 12.37
N LEU A 161 3.48 16.44 11.38
CA LEU A 161 4.77 16.18 10.73
C LEU A 161 5.38 17.47 10.15
N GLN A 162 4.58 18.24 9.40
CA GLN A 162 5.03 19.49 8.81
C GLN A 162 5.46 20.51 9.86
N ARG A 163 4.66 20.70 10.91
CA ARG A 163 4.95 21.66 11.98
C ARG A 163 6.18 21.28 12.81
N ARG A 164 6.36 19.97 13.07
CA ARG A 164 7.41 19.48 13.97
C ARG A 164 8.72 19.17 13.26
N LEU A 165 8.66 18.69 12.02
CA LEU A 165 9.82 18.16 11.30
C LEU A 165 10.12 18.90 10.00
N GLY A 166 9.20 19.73 9.49
CA GLY A 166 9.32 20.33 8.16
C GLY A 166 10.57 21.22 7.97
N GLU A 167 10.99 21.94 9.00
CA GLU A 167 12.19 22.80 8.94
C GLU A 167 13.48 22.07 9.36
N ALA A 168 13.35 20.90 10.02
CA ALA A 168 14.50 20.18 10.57
C ALA A 168 15.29 19.38 9.52
N ASN A 169 14.71 19.10 8.36
CA ASN A 169 15.29 18.29 7.28
C ASN A 169 15.78 16.88 7.72
N VAL A 170 15.08 16.29 8.70
CA VAL A 170 15.41 14.97 9.27
C VAL A 170 14.46 13.89 8.84
N ALA A 171 13.41 14.25 8.10
CA ALA A 171 12.39 13.32 7.60
C ALA A 171 11.70 13.86 6.34
N GLU A 172 11.29 12.93 5.48
CA GLU A 172 10.41 13.17 4.33
C GLU A 172 9.20 12.24 4.44
N TRP A 173 8.03 12.68 4.01
CA TRP A 173 6.83 11.84 4.07
C TRP A 173 5.93 12.03 2.87
N THR A 174 5.12 11.00 2.60
CA THR A 174 4.08 11.07 1.57
C THR A 174 2.83 11.76 2.12
N VAL A 175 2.12 12.48 1.23
CA VAL A 175 0.80 13.04 1.51
C VAL A 175 -0.21 12.28 0.65
N PRO A 176 -0.80 11.18 1.16
CA PRO A 176 -1.66 10.33 0.36
C PRO A 176 -3.06 10.94 0.19
N GLU A 177 -3.62 10.79 -1.01
CA GLU A 177 -5.02 11.13 -1.32
C GLU A 177 -5.97 9.95 -1.05
N GLY A 178 -5.42 8.79 -0.70
CA GLY A 178 -6.16 7.56 -0.41
C GLY A 178 -5.32 6.47 0.24
N GLY A 179 -5.95 5.35 0.52
CA GLY A 179 -5.34 4.23 1.23
C GLY A 179 -5.32 4.41 2.74
N TYR A 180 -4.41 3.69 3.40
CA TYR A 180 -4.37 3.61 4.86
C TYR A 180 -3.03 4.01 5.47
N PHE A 181 -2.06 4.48 4.66
CA PHE A 181 -0.68 4.61 5.11
C PHE A 181 -0.05 5.93 4.69
N ILE A 182 0.83 6.42 5.57
CA ILE A 182 1.80 7.47 5.27
C ILE A 182 3.18 6.83 5.36
N SER A 183 3.97 6.94 4.32
CA SER A 183 5.37 6.50 4.32
C SER A 183 6.26 7.65 4.79
N VAL A 184 7.12 7.38 5.75
CA VAL A 184 8.07 8.37 6.30
C VAL A 184 9.48 7.82 6.11
N ASN A 185 10.33 8.58 5.43
CA ASN A 185 11.76 8.33 5.34
C ASN A 185 12.49 9.26 6.30
N LEU A 186 13.23 8.69 7.19
CA LEU A 186 14.06 9.36 8.20
C LEU A 186 15.51 9.48 7.72
N LEU A 187 16.40 10.04 8.53
CA LEU A 187 17.83 9.94 8.30
C LEU A 187 18.28 8.47 8.30
N ASP A 188 19.24 8.14 7.46
CA ASP A 188 19.77 6.78 7.36
C ASP A 188 20.31 6.27 8.71
N GLY A 189 19.90 5.07 9.08
CA GLY A 189 20.29 4.41 10.33
C GLY A 189 19.48 4.83 11.56
N THR A 190 18.30 5.49 11.40
CA THR A 190 17.55 5.98 12.56
C THR A 190 16.17 5.33 12.76
N ALA A 191 15.63 4.61 11.77
CA ALA A 191 14.26 4.06 11.87
C ALA A 191 14.10 3.06 13.02
N SER A 192 15.04 2.13 13.18
CA SER A 192 15.03 1.18 14.29
C SER A 192 15.09 1.87 15.65
N ARG A 193 15.92 2.92 15.76
CA ARG A 193 16.05 3.71 16.98
C ARG A 193 14.76 4.47 17.30
N VAL A 194 14.12 5.07 16.31
CA VAL A 194 12.83 5.75 16.48
C VAL A 194 11.75 4.78 16.96
N VAL A 195 11.68 3.56 16.42
CA VAL A 195 10.74 2.53 16.87
C VAL A 195 10.99 2.15 18.33
N GLU A 196 12.25 2.00 18.74
CA GLU A 196 12.62 1.72 20.13
C GLU A 196 12.16 2.85 21.08
N LEU A 197 12.49 4.09 20.75
CA LEU A 197 12.11 5.27 21.53
C LEU A 197 10.59 5.44 21.64
N ALA A 198 9.89 5.32 20.51
CA ALA A 198 8.43 5.39 20.45
C ALA A 198 7.78 4.33 21.35
N LYS A 199 8.29 3.09 21.32
CA LYS A 199 7.82 2.02 22.20
C LYS A 199 7.99 2.35 23.69
N LYS A 200 9.13 2.94 24.07
CA LYS A 200 9.39 3.41 25.45
C LYS A 200 8.43 4.54 25.86
N ALA A 201 8.05 5.38 24.89
CA ALA A 201 7.06 6.45 25.09
C ALA A 201 5.61 5.98 25.01
N GLY A 202 5.34 4.68 24.86
CA GLY A 202 3.99 4.12 24.77
C GLY A 202 3.33 4.26 23.39
N VAL A 203 4.10 4.60 22.35
CA VAL A 203 3.62 4.70 20.97
C VAL A 203 3.98 3.43 20.20
N ALA A 204 2.97 2.67 19.78
CA ALA A 204 3.16 1.46 18.98
C ALA A 204 3.32 1.80 17.50
N LEU A 205 4.48 1.51 16.93
CA LEU A 205 4.77 1.64 15.50
C LEU A 205 4.94 0.26 14.87
N THR A 206 4.76 0.20 13.55
CA THR A 206 5.20 -0.97 12.76
C THR A 206 6.72 -1.08 12.84
N ALA A 207 7.24 -2.30 12.93
CA ALA A 207 8.70 -2.51 13.02
C ALA A 207 9.43 -1.92 11.80
N ALA A 208 10.60 -1.34 12.03
CA ALA A 208 11.49 -0.89 10.96
C ALA A 208 11.80 -2.06 9.99
N GLY A 209 11.97 -1.75 8.72
CA GLY A 209 12.20 -2.76 7.67
C GLY A 209 10.96 -3.54 7.23
N SER A 210 9.81 -3.45 7.92
CA SER A 210 8.60 -4.24 7.61
C SER A 210 8.01 -3.94 6.22
N THR A 211 8.40 -2.86 5.59
CA THR A 211 7.99 -2.42 4.24
C THR A 211 8.92 -2.95 3.14
N TYR A 212 9.98 -3.63 3.51
CA TYR A 212 10.99 -4.17 2.59
C TYR A 212 10.97 -5.70 2.54
N PRO A 213 11.43 -6.31 1.42
CA PRO A 213 11.65 -7.75 1.34
C PRO A 213 12.58 -8.23 2.47
N LEU A 214 12.29 -9.43 2.99
CA LEU A 214 13.04 -10.03 4.12
C LEU A 214 13.03 -9.18 5.40
N LYS A 215 12.17 -8.13 5.46
CA LYS A 215 12.10 -7.16 6.57
C LYS A 215 13.45 -6.43 6.82
N GLN A 216 14.18 -6.19 5.75
CA GLN A 216 15.48 -5.51 5.80
C GLN A 216 15.41 -4.25 4.94
N ASP A 217 15.39 -3.09 5.59
CA ASP A 217 15.64 -1.80 4.96
C ASP A 217 17.15 -1.57 4.95
N PRO A 218 17.82 -1.54 3.79
CA PRO A 218 19.27 -1.40 3.73
C PRO A 218 19.80 -0.10 4.34
N ASN A 219 18.95 0.92 4.40
CA ASN A 219 19.29 2.23 4.96
C ASN A 219 18.71 2.45 6.37
N ASP A 220 17.94 1.51 6.91
CA ASP A 220 17.22 1.67 8.19
C ASP A 220 16.58 3.07 8.35
N ARG A 221 15.77 3.48 7.36
CA ARG A 221 15.21 4.82 7.28
C ARG A 221 13.69 4.88 7.14
N ASN A 222 13.06 3.83 6.61
CA ASN A 222 11.64 3.87 6.29
C ASN A 222 10.76 3.36 7.42
N LEU A 223 9.74 4.16 7.74
CA LEU A 223 8.65 3.79 8.64
C LEU A 223 7.29 3.99 7.94
N ARG A 224 6.35 3.14 8.29
CA ARG A 224 4.97 3.25 7.82
C ARG A 224 4.05 3.62 8.98
N LEU A 225 3.34 4.73 8.84
CA LEU A 225 2.32 5.17 9.78
C LEU A 225 0.93 4.72 9.28
N ALA A 226 0.09 4.26 10.22
CA ALA A 226 -1.27 3.78 9.97
C ALA A 226 -2.27 4.46 10.91
N PRO A 227 -2.72 5.70 10.64
CA PRO A 227 -3.52 6.50 11.55
C PRO A 227 -5.01 6.11 11.63
N SER A 228 -5.42 4.99 11.08
CA SER A 228 -6.83 4.63 10.92
C SER A 228 -7.56 4.31 12.22
N MET A 229 -6.93 3.64 13.18
CA MET A 229 -7.60 3.13 14.39
C MET A 229 -7.75 4.16 15.53
N PRO A 230 -6.71 4.94 15.91
CA PRO A 230 -6.82 5.86 17.04
C PRO A 230 -7.82 6.99 16.79
N THR A 231 -8.32 7.62 17.88
CA THR A 231 -9.04 8.91 17.78
C THR A 231 -8.10 10.04 17.37
N ILE A 232 -8.64 11.20 16.98
CA ILE A 232 -7.81 12.36 16.61
C ILE A 232 -6.96 12.81 17.81
N GLU A 233 -7.53 12.84 19.01
CA GLU A 233 -6.84 13.23 20.24
C GLU A 233 -5.67 12.27 20.56
N GLN A 234 -5.89 10.97 20.39
CA GLN A 234 -4.85 9.96 20.56
C GLN A 234 -3.75 10.11 19.49
N LEU A 235 -4.13 10.41 18.25
CA LEU A 235 -3.16 10.66 17.17
C LEU A 235 -2.31 11.89 17.45
N GLU A 236 -2.90 12.98 17.95
CA GLU A 236 -2.16 14.18 18.31
C GLU A 236 -1.05 13.86 19.33
N ILE A 237 -1.40 13.19 20.41
CA ILE A 237 -0.43 12.80 21.45
C ILE A 237 0.63 11.86 20.88
N ALA A 238 0.22 10.85 20.12
CA ALA A 238 1.14 9.87 19.55
C ALA A 238 2.10 10.50 18.53
N MET A 239 1.61 11.41 17.69
CA MET A 239 2.43 12.07 16.67
C MET A 239 3.38 13.12 17.24
N GLU A 240 3.00 13.82 18.31
CA GLU A 240 3.93 14.67 19.07
C GLU A 240 5.08 13.84 19.66
N GLY A 241 4.76 12.71 20.27
CA GLY A 241 5.75 11.76 20.78
C GLY A 241 6.63 11.19 19.67
N PHE A 242 6.03 10.77 18.56
CA PHE A 242 6.76 10.28 17.38
C PHE A 242 7.75 11.31 16.85
N ALA A 243 7.30 12.55 16.62
CA ALA A 243 8.16 13.62 16.12
C ALA A 243 9.32 13.92 17.08
N THR A 244 9.09 13.87 18.40
CA THR A 244 10.14 14.02 19.40
C THR A 244 11.15 12.87 19.32
N CYS A 245 10.70 11.62 19.12
CA CYS A 245 11.59 10.47 18.94
C CYS A 245 12.44 10.60 17.67
N VAL A 246 11.85 11.11 16.57
CA VAL A 246 12.57 11.35 15.31
C VAL A 246 13.69 12.40 15.52
N LEU A 247 13.37 13.54 16.12
CA LEU A 247 14.36 14.59 16.40
C LEU A 247 15.48 14.07 17.31
N TYR A 248 15.13 13.32 18.35
CA TYR A 248 16.10 12.76 19.29
C TYR A 248 17.05 11.77 18.60
N ALA A 249 16.52 10.82 17.82
CA ALA A 249 17.31 9.87 17.07
C ALA A 249 18.21 10.55 16.01
N ALA A 250 17.72 11.64 15.39
CA ALA A 250 18.50 12.43 14.45
C ALA A 250 19.70 13.13 15.15
N ILE A 251 19.51 13.69 16.34
CA ILE A 251 20.58 14.30 17.13
C ILE A 251 21.62 13.23 17.49
N GLU A 252 21.23 12.10 18.09
CA GLU A 252 22.13 10.99 18.40
C GLU A 252 22.98 10.57 17.18
N ARG A 253 22.35 10.52 16.00
CA ARG A 253 23.02 10.13 14.74
C ARG A 253 24.06 11.13 14.30
N VAL A 254 23.75 12.43 14.39
CA VAL A 254 24.68 13.54 14.03
C VAL A 254 25.85 13.61 15.00
N GLU A 255 25.60 13.54 16.30
CA GLU A 255 26.64 13.54 17.33
C GLU A 255 27.61 12.36 17.17
N HIS A 256 27.08 11.16 16.91
CA HIS A 256 27.91 9.99 16.67
C HIS A 256 28.80 10.16 15.41
N ALA A 257 28.28 10.73 14.35
CA ALA A 257 29.03 11.02 13.14
C ALA A 257 30.10 12.10 13.34
N ALA A 258 29.85 13.09 14.22
CA ALA A 258 30.80 14.13 14.57
C ALA A 258 31.94 13.63 15.47
N GLY A 259 31.63 12.69 16.38
CA GLY A 259 32.61 12.08 17.29
C GLY A 259 33.57 11.07 16.64
N GLN A 260 33.29 10.67 15.37
CA GLN A 260 34.14 9.77 14.57
C GLN A 260 35.12 10.52 13.64
N ARG A 261 35.08 11.85 13.61
CA ARG A 261 36.02 12.73 12.89
C ARG A 261 37.10 13.25 13.83
#